data_57c0d7939846493f47aac63c80be4af0
#
_entry.id   57c0d7939846493f47aac63c80be4af0
#
_cell.length_a   1.000
_cell.length_b   1.000
_cell.length_c   1.000
_cell.angle_alpha   90.00
_cell.angle_beta   90.00
_cell.angle_gamma   90.00
#
_symmetry.space_group_name_H-M   'P 1'
#
loop_
_entity.id
_entity.type
_entity.pdbx_description
1 polymer ?
#
loop_
_entity_poly.entity_id
_entity_poly.type
_entity_poly.pdbx_seq_one_letter_code
_entity_poly.pdbx_strand_id
1 'polypeptide(L)'
;GKLPGNQDYRILVVPQPASTLSAEVKAKIEELREEGIIIIDKPYQAKDFSQYGIEPDVVLPENMDYAHRCVLEATGRKDIYFLTNQEDKERLITATFRTRTSKIRQVVKLSLPAYGSAFVILSNKEDMQVISQTGHKLVEEEGVGFTENYPSVLAVADKWKVHFDDIRKDTTVTLPFDWSKSADEKMKYYSGHVTFTSSFEWGDSIPVSAEEKMEVPAEKAKAAPSTDGFIKIQLGKIGDVARVLVNGKQYGYAWTAPYEVYVPKRVLKNGSNEIQIVVANTWHNALQGAGEGKAPFKGIWTNAKYRTKSKALLPAGLLSTIKIVY
;
A
#
# COMPACT_ATOMS: atom_id res chain seq x y z
N GLY A 1 35.09 3.51 -14.31
CA GLY A 1 35.29 2.48 -15.35
C GLY A 1 34.03 2.28 -16.17
N LYS A 2 34.18 1.90 -17.41
CA LYS A 2 33.07 1.60 -18.33
C LYS A 2 32.90 0.11 -18.51
N LEU A 3 31.69 -0.40 -18.34
CA LEU A 3 31.32 -1.76 -18.71
C LEU A 3 30.77 -1.84 -20.15
N PRO A 4 30.75 -3.02 -20.78
CA PRO A 4 30.00 -3.25 -22.01
C PRO A 4 28.58 -2.73 -21.87
N GLY A 5 28.05 -1.99 -22.85
CA GLY A 5 26.75 -1.33 -22.75
C GLY A 5 26.78 0.13 -22.31
N ASN A 6 27.96 0.75 -22.27
CA ASN A 6 28.18 2.17 -21.96
C ASN A 6 27.71 2.60 -20.55
N GLN A 7 27.80 1.67 -19.59
CA GLN A 7 27.48 1.94 -18.19
C GLN A 7 28.76 2.39 -17.45
N ASP A 8 28.68 3.52 -16.78
CA ASP A 8 29.79 4.07 -16.00
C ASP A 8 29.64 3.74 -14.51
N TYR A 9 30.70 3.20 -13.92
CA TYR A 9 30.78 2.89 -12.49
C TYR A 9 31.92 3.71 -11.85
N ARG A 10 31.66 4.25 -10.67
CA ARG A 10 32.59 5.09 -9.92
C ARG A 10 33.25 4.36 -8.76
N ILE A 11 32.61 3.29 -8.26
CA ILE A 11 33.09 2.46 -7.17
C ILE A 11 33.02 0.99 -7.61
N LEU A 12 34.04 0.23 -7.23
CA LEU A 12 34.03 -1.22 -7.26
C LEU A 12 34.13 -1.75 -5.83
N VAL A 13 33.11 -2.49 -5.41
CA VAL A 13 33.15 -3.23 -4.12
C VAL A 13 33.63 -4.66 -4.43
N VAL A 14 34.76 -5.02 -3.87
CA VAL A 14 35.37 -6.34 -4.12
C VAL A 14 34.69 -7.38 -3.24
N PRO A 15 34.23 -8.52 -3.80
CA PRO A 15 33.66 -9.62 -3.01
C PRO A 15 34.64 -10.18 -1.99
N GLN A 16 34.13 -10.57 -0.84
CA GLN A 16 34.94 -11.13 0.25
C GLN A 16 34.71 -12.65 0.40
N PRO A 17 35.75 -13.42 0.70
CA PRO A 17 37.16 -13.01 0.87
C PRO A 17 37.87 -12.76 -0.47
N ALA A 18 38.60 -11.65 -0.59
CA ALA A 18 39.32 -11.29 -1.82
C ALA A 18 40.42 -12.33 -2.19
N SER A 19 40.83 -13.16 -1.25
CA SER A 19 41.80 -14.24 -1.48
C SER A 19 41.31 -15.28 -2.48
N THR A 20 40.00 -15.44 -2.68
CA THR A 20 39.40 -16.40 -3.62
C THR A 20 39.40 -15.94 -5.07
N LEU A 21 39.72 -14.68 -5.34
CA LEU A 21 39.75 -14.13 -6.69
C LEU A 21 40.94 -14.68 -7.49
N SER A 22 40.74 -14.92 -8.78
CA SER A 22 41.82 -15.34 -9.69
C SER A 22 42.89 -14.26 -9.83
N ALA A 23 44.09 -14.64 -10.26
CA ALA A 23 45.19 -13.72 -10.51
C ALA A 23 44.84 -12.65 -11.55
N GLU A 24 44.10 -13.01 -12.59
CA GLU A 24 43.63 -12.09 -13.65
C GLU A 24 42.66 -11.03 -13.10
N VAL A 25 41.71 -11.44 -12.25
CA VAL A 25 40.77 -10.50 -11.62
C VAL A 25 41.50 -9.55 -10.68
N LYS A 26 42.48 -10.05 -9.90
CA LYS A 26 43.31 -9.21 -9.03
C LYS A 26 44.11 -8.18 -9.84
N ALA A 27 44.75 -8.60 -10.95
CA ALA A 27 45.47 -7.72 -11.82
C ALA A 27 44.55 -6.62 -12.42
N LYS A 28 43.32 -6.99 -12.85
CA LYS A 28 42.35 -6.01 -13.35
C LYS A 28 41.85 -5.03 -12.28
N ILE A 29 41.75 -5.47 -11.03
CA ILE A 29 41.41 -4.56 -9.91
C ILE A 29 42.52 -3.52 -9.70
N GLU A 30 43.79 -3.94 -9.76
CA GLU A 30 44.93 -2.99 -9.63
C GLU A 30 44.98 -2.00 -10.82
N GLU A 31 44.77 -2.46 -12.06
CA GLU A 31 44.64 -1.59 -13.21
C GLU A 31 43.55 -0.51 -13.02
N LEU A 32 42.35 -0.93 -12.57
CA LEU A 32 41.25 -0.01 -12.28
C LEU A 32 41.60 0.99 -11.15
N ARG A 33 42.38 0.55 -10.16
CA ARG A 33 42.86 1.42 -9.08
C ARG A 33 43.82 2.51 -9.64
N GLU A 34 44.70 2.12 -10.55
CA GLU A 34 45.62 3.06 -11.22
C GLU A 34 44.86 4.05 -12.13
N GLU A 35 43.75 3.62 -12.74
CA GLU A 35 42.82 4.47 -13.50
C GLU A 35 42.03 5.45 -12.62
N GLY A 36 42.16 5.37 -11.27
CA GLY A 36 41.48 6.26 -10.33
C GLY A 36 40.10 5.82 -9.94
N ILE A 37 39.71 4.57 -10.19
CA ILE A 37 38.46 4.00 -9.71
C ILE A 37 38.57 3.76 -8.20
N ILE A 38 37.55 4.13 -7.46
CA ILE A 38 37.48 3.86 -6.02
C ILE A 38 37.25 2.36 -5.81
N ILE A 39 38.23 1.68 -5.21
CA ILE A 39 38.16 0.24 -4.91
C ILE A 39 37.94 0.04 -3.42
N ILE A 40 36.88 -0.65 -3.05
CA ILE A 40 36.58 -1.05 -1.69
C ILE A 40 36.90 -2.55 -1.57
N ASP A 41 38.05 -2.88 -1.03
CA ASP A 41 38.61 -4.23 -0.90
C ASP A 41 38.45 -4.83 0.50
N LYS A 42 37.75 -4.12 1.40
CA LYS A 42 37.39 -4.56 2.75
C LYS A 42 35.88 -4.81 2.83
N PRO A 43 35.41 -5.63 3.80
CA PRO A 43 33.98 -5.80 4.02
C PRO A 43 33.28 -4.45 4.15
N TYR A 44 32.31 -4.18 3.26
CA TYR A 44 31.58 -2.92 3.23
C TYR A 44 30.24 -3.11 3.96
N GLN A 45 30.05 -2.41 5.06
CA GLN A 45 28.87 -2.48 5.92
C GLN A 45 28.06 -1.19 5.98
N ALA A 46 28.56 -0.11 5.36
CA ALA A 46 27.84 1.14 5.34
C ALA A 46 26.60 1.06 4.42
N LYS A 47 25.56 1.78 4.78
CA LYS A 47 24.29 1.79 4.00
C LYS A 47 24.37 2.64 2.73
N ASP A 48 25.36 3.55 2.62
CA ASP A 48 25.54 4.43 1.47
C ASP A 48 27.02 4.65 1.14
N PHE A 49 27.28 5.36 0.08
CA PHE A 49 28.62 5.69 -0.43
C PHE A 49 29.00 7.18 -0.27
N SER A 50 28.31 7.92 0.61
CA SER A 50 28.53 9.37 0.80
C SER A 50 29.96 9.69 1.20
N GLN A 51 30.61 8.86 1.99
CA GLN A 51 32.03 8.98 2.34
C GLN A 51 32.99 8.95 1.15
N TYR A 52 32.53 8.44 0.00
CA TYR A 52 33.26 8.41 -1.28
C TYR A 52 32.77 9.48 -2.26
N GLY A 53 32.01 10.46 -1.76
CA GLY A 53 31.43 11.52 -2.60
C GLY A 53 30.32 11.07 -3.54
N ILE A 54 29.67 9.95 -3.22
CA ILE A 54 28.49 9.46 -3.94
C ILE A 54 27.28 9.53 -3.01
N GLU A 55 26.50 10.54 -3.24
CA GLU A 55 25.28 10.78 -2.48
C GLU A 55 24.17 9.81 -2.89
N PRO A 56 23.30 9.36 -1.96
CA PRO A 56 22.18 8.53 -2.27
C PRO A 56 21.15 9.23 -3.19
N ASP A 57 20.36 8.45 -3.91
CA ASP A 57 19.33 8.99 -4.80
C ASP A 57 18.21 9.69 -4.01
N VAL A 58 17.96 9.23 -2.78
CA VAL A 58 17.06 9.91 -1.84
C VAL A 58 17.63 9.84 -0.41
N VAL A 59 17.48 10.94 0.32
CA VAL A 59 17.81 11.02 1.75
C VAL A 59 16.49 10.90 2.52
N LEU A 60 16.39 9.92 3.40
CA LEU A 60 15.24 9.62 4.23
C LEU A 60 15.63 9.63 5.71
N PRO A 61 14.67 9.86 6.64
CA PRO A 61 14.86 9.62 8.06
C PRO A 61 15.16 8.15 8.36
N GLU A 62 15.62 7.87 9.58
CA GLU A 62 15.77 6.49 10.06
C GLU A 62 14.47 5.69 9.99
N ASN A 63 14.57 4.36 9.92
CA ASN A 63 13.47 3.43 9.85
C ASN A 63 12.52 3.67 8.66
N MET A 64 13.09 4.17 7.57
CA MET A 64 12.48 4.26 6.25
C MET A 64 13.32 3.46 5.27
N ASP A 65 12.64 2.86 4.31
CA ASP A 65 13.30 2.16 3.22
C ASP A 65 12.78 2.65 1.86
N TYR A 66 13.55 2.44 0.82
CA TYR A 66 13.13 2.80 -0.53
C TYR A 66 13.65 1.83 -1.60
N ALA A 67 12.90 1.76 -2.70
CA ALA A 67 13.37 1.22 -3.96
C ALA A 67 13.29 2.30 -5.04
N HIS A 68 14.28 2.34 -5.95
CA HIS A 68 14.33 3.29 -7.05
C HIS A 68 14.36 2.56 -8.38
N ARG A 69 13.54 3.00 -9.32
CA ARG A 69 13.53 2.53 -10.70
C ARG A 69 13.52 3.72 -11.67
N CYS A 70 14.45 3.69 -12.62
CA CYS A 70 14.43 4.59 -13.75
C CYS A 70 13.72 3.94 -14.95
N VAL A 71 12.81 4.67 -15.57
CA VAL A 71 12.12 4.28 -16.80
C VAL A 71 12.43 5.31 -17.89
N LEU A 72 12.87 4.84 -19.06
CA LEU A 72 13.07 5.67 -20.25
C LEU A 72 11.86 5.48 -21.17
N GLU A 73 11.14 6.55 -21.40
CA GLU A 73 9.99 6.59 -22.32
C GLU A 73 10.31 7.51 -23.51
N ALA A 74 9.53 7.42 -24.59
CA ALA A 74 9.68 8.33 -25.74
C ALA A 74 9.50 9.81 -25.36
N THR A 75 8.75 10.10 -24.32
CA THR A 75 8.49 11.44 -23.76
C THR A 75 9.54 11.92 -22.78
N GLY A 76 10.54 11.09 -22.46
CA GLY A 76 11.61 11.40 -21.51
C GLY A 76 11.82 10.34 -20.44
N ARG A 77 12.58 10.70 -19.44
CA ARG A 77 12.93 9.85 -18.30
C ARG A 77 11.95 10.07 -17.15
N LYS A 78 11.59 8.99 -16.47
CA LYS A 78 10.90 9.01 -15.18
C LYS A 78 11.72 8.26 -14.14
N ASP A 79 11.91 8.86 -12.99
CA ASP A 79 12.49 8.23 -11.81
C ASP A 79 11.33 7.93 -10.83
N ILE A 80 11.15 6.65 -10.51
CA ILE A 80 10.06 6.14 -9.66
C ILE A 80 10.69 5.66 -8.37
N TYR A 81 10.31 6.27 -7.27
CA TYR A 81 10.71 5.88 -5.92
C TYR A 81 9.53 5.26 -5.19
N PHE A 82 9.74 4.12 -4.59
CA PHE A 82 8.80 3.50 -3.66
C PHE A 82 9.37 3.66 -2.26
N LEU A 83 8.67 4.40 -1.41
CA LEU A 83 9.08 4.70 -0.04
C LEU A 83 8.21 3.92 0.94
N THR A 84 8.80 3.40 2.01
CA THR A 84 8.08 2.64 3.04
C THR A 84 8.43 3.12 4.45
N ASN A 85 7.39 3.30 5.27
CA ASN A 85 7.52 3.50 6.72
C ASN A 85 7.64 2.14 7.40
N GLN A 86 8.74 1.88 8.10
CA GLN A 86 9.01 0.61 8.79
C GLN A 86 8.53 0.61 10.25
N GLU A 87 7.86 1.68 10.70
CA GLU A 87 7.37 1.79 12.07
C GLU A 87 5.87 1.54 12.16
N ASP A 88 5.41 1.14 13.34
CA ASP A 88 4.01 0.87 13.68
C ASP A 88 3.18 2.12 14.03
N LYS A 89 3.69 3.30 13.67
CA LYS A 89 3.05 4.60 13.88
C LYS A 89 3.10 5.46 12.62
N GLU A 90 2.16 6.38 12.51
CA GLU A 90 2.18 7.42 11.48
C GLU A 90 3.40 8.33 11.65
N ARG A 91 4.01 8.69 10.53
CA ARG A 91 5.19 9.58 10.50
C ARG A 91 5.02 10.67 9.46
N LEU A 92 5.25 11.91 9.89
CA LEU A 92 5.52 13.01 8.98
C LEU A 92 7.01 13.01 8.66
N ILE A 93 7.35 12.80 7.41
CA ILE A 93 8.73 12.70 6.95
C ILE A 93 9.08 13.79 5.94
N THR A 94 10.36 14.11 5.86
CA THR A 94 10.94 14.91 4.78
C THR A 94 11.85 14.02 3.96
N ALA A 95 11.51 13.81 2.68
CA ALA A 95 12.33 13.08 1.72
C ALA A 95 13.01 14.08 0.77
N THR A 96 14.32 13.91 0.58
CA THR A 96 15.12 14.79 -0.30
C THR A 96 15.66 13.99 -1.46
N PHE A 97 15.16 14.25 -2.67
CA PHE A 97 15.48 13.50 -3.89
C PHE A 97 16.61 14.20 -4.65
N ARG A 98 17.55 13.41 -5.15
CA ARG A 98 18.58 13.89 -6.08
C ARG A 98 17.97 14.00 -7.48
N THR A 99 17.96 15.20 -8.04
CA THR A 99 17.59 15.41 -9.45
C THR A 99 18.83 15.31 -10.33
N ARG A 100 18.72 14.70 -11.52
CA ARG A 100 19.86 14.61 -12.45
C ARG A 100 20.00 15.84 -13.35
N THR A 101 18.94 16.61 -13.50
CA THR A 101 18.88 17.78 -14.39
C THR A 101 19.32 19.08 -13.73
N SER A 102 19.29 19.13 -12.41
CA SER A 102 19.76 20.32 -11.67
C SER A 102 20.60 19.90 -10.46
N LYS A 103 21.44 20.81 -9.95
CA LYS A 103 22.11 20.64 -8.66
C LYS A 103 21.14 20.82 -7.48
N ILE A 104 19.89 21.17 -7.77
CA ILE A 104 18.83 21.41 -6.79
C ILE A 104 18.21 20.06 -6.44
N ARG A 105 18.12 19.75 -5.15
CA ARG A 105 17.40 18.60 -4.64
C ARG A 105 15.93 18.95 -4.50
N GLN A 106 15.05 18.02 -4.86
CA GLN A 106 13.63 18.18 -4.58
C GLN A 106 13.32 17.65 -3.17
N VAL A 107 12.65 18.48 -2.38
CA VAL A 107 12.27 18.17 -1.01
C VAL A 107 10.76 17.94 -0.95
N VAL A 108 10.36 16.80 -0.41
CA VAL A 108 8.95 16.40 -0.27
C VAL A 108 8.66 16.12 1.18
N LYS A 109 7.56 16.68 1.67
CA LYS A 109 7.01 16.32 2.98
C LYS A 109 5.86 15.34 2.78
N LEU A 110 5.90 14.22 3.44
CA LEU A 110 4.91 13.14 3.34
C LEU A 110 4.44 12.72 4.71
N SER A 111 3.14 12.52 4.88
CA SER A 111 2.60 11.75 5.99
C SER A 111 2.41 10.31 5.52
N LEU A 112 3.09 9.37 6.18
CA LEU A 112 2.96 7.95 5.93
C LEU A 112 2.37 7.27 7.16
N PRO A 113 1.25 6.55 7.02
CA PRO A 113 0.67 5.79 8.14
C PRO A 113 1.63 4.73 8.67
N ALA A 114 1.28 4.09 9.77
CA ALA A 114 2.00 2.91 10.27
C ALA A 114 2.15 1.88 9.17
N TYR A 115 3.39 1.43 8.89
CA TYR A 115 3.74 0.53 7.80
C TYR A 115 3.26 0.96 6.40
N GLY A 116 2.90 2.23 6.25
CA GLY A 116 2.42 2.79 5.00
C GLY A 116 3.53 3.01 3.98
N SER A 117 3.13 3.19 2.72
CA SER A 117 4.06 3.45 1.64
C SER A 117 3.51 4.46 0.63
N ALA A 118 4.40 5.05 -0.16
CA ALA A 118 4.05 5.95 -1.23
C ALA A 118 5.00 5.78 -2.42
N PHE A 119 4.48 6.03 -3.64
CA PHE A 119 5.30 6.24 -4.81
C PHE A 119 5.53 7.74 -5.02
N VAL A 120 6.79 8.11 -5.26
CA VAL A 120 7.16 9.45 -5.72
C VAL A 120 7.72 9.30 -7.13
N ILE A 121 7.12 9.99 -8.08
CA ILE A 121 7.51 9.94 -9.49
C ILE A 121 8.03 11.31 -9.89
N LEU A 122 9.29 11.36 -10.32
CA LEU A 122 9.94 12.55 -10.84
C LEU A 122 10.07 12.41 -12.35
N SER A 123 9.58 13.41 -13.11
CA SER A 123 9.68 13.46 -14.56
C SER A 123 10.61 14.57 -15.03
N ASN A 124 11.07 14.51 -16.31
CA ASN A 124 11.94 15.55 -16.89
C ASN A 124 11.29 16.94 -17.00
N LYS A 125 9.98 17.04 -16.83
CA LYS A 125 9.23 18.29 -16.94
C LYS A 125 9.05 19.00 -15.58
N GLU A 126 9.89 18.68 -14.59
CA GLU A 126 9.79 19.19 -13.22
C GLU A 126 8.50 18.81 -12.49
N ASP A 127 7.63 18.01 -13.13
CA ASP A 127 6.40 17.51 -12.50
C ASP A 127 6.73 16.38 -11.55
N MET A 128 6.56 16.64 -10.27
CA MET A 128 6.61 15.62 -9.24
C MET A 128 5.19 15.11 -8.95
N GLN A 129 5.04 13.81 -8.88
CA GLN A 129 3.78 13.17 -8.51
C GLN A 129 4.04 12.25 -7.32
N VAL A 130 3.23 12.41 -6.28
CA VAL A 130 3.19 11.47 -5.17
C VAL A 130 1.91 10.64 -5.29
N ILE A 131 2.08 9.33 -5.34
CA ILE A 131 0.97 8.39 -5.40
C ILE A 131 1.08 7.50 -4.17
N SER A 132 0.09 7.55 -3.30
CA SER A 132 0.02 6.62 -2.17
C SER A 132 -0.22 5.19 -2.67
N GLN A 133 0.02 4.21 -1.82
CA GLN A 133 -0.23 2.80 -2.06
C GLN A 133 -1.67 2.51 -2.54
N THR A 134 -2.59 3.39 -2.23
CA THR A 134 -4.01 3.30 -2.56
C THR A 134 -4.39 4.01 -3.87
N GLY A 135 -3.40 4.50 -4.63
CA GLY A 135 -3.60 5.14 -5.94
C GLY A 135 -4.00 6.61 -5.85
N HIS A 136 -3.91 7.23 -4.68
CA HIS A 136 -4.16 8.65 -4.52
C HIS A 136 -2.99 9.47 -5.08
N LYS A 137 -3.30 10.47 -5.89
CA LYS A 137 -2.31 11.42 -6.42
C LYS A 137 -2.24 12.63 -5.49
N LEU A 138 -1.10 12.79 -4.82
CA LEU A 138 -0.76 14.01 -4.09
C LEU A 138 -0.01 14.94 -5.04
N VAL A 139 -0.43 16.17 -5.16
CA VAL A 139 0.27 17.22 -5.93
C VAL A 139 0.83 18.18 -4.90
N GLU A 140 2.14 18.42 -4.95
CA GLU A 140 2.79 19.35 -4.05
C GLU A 140 2.59 20.80 -4.49
N GLU A 141 2.22 21.69 -3.55
CA GLU A 141 2.55 23.11 -3.59
C GLU A 141 3.58 23.37 -2.49
N GLU A 142 4.62 24.18 -2.81
CA GLU A 142 5.69 24.51 -1.87
C GLU A 142 5.13 24.99 -0.51
N GLY A 143 5.45 24.27 0.55
CA GLY A 143 5.25 24.72 1.94
C GLY A 143 4.00 24.23 2.66
N VAL A 144 3.15 23.39 2.07
CA VAL A 144 1.96 22.86 2.74
C VAL A 144 2.19 21.42 3.18
N GLY A 145 2.19 21.19 4.48
CA GLY A 145 2.10 19.84 5.03
C GLY A 145 0.74 19.23 4.65
N PHE A 146 0.75 18.10 3.96
CA PHE A 146 -0.49 17.39 3.62
C PHE A 146 -1.03 16.70 4.87
N THR A 147 -1.97 17.33 5.53
CA THR A 147 -3.02 16.60 6.23
C THR A 147 -4.16 16.45 5.23
N GLU A 148 -4.41 15.23 4.73
CA GLU A 148 -5.66 14.95 4.04
C GLU A 148 -6.78 15.25 5.06
N ASN A 149 -7.40 16.42 4.94
CA ASN A 149 -8.52 16.76 5.78
C ASN A 149 -9.79 16.21 5.12
N TYR A 150 -10.25 15.07 5.60
CA TYR A 150 -11.56 14.51 5.25
C TYR A 150 -12.53 14.91 6.36
N PRO A 151 -13.20 16.07 6.24
CA PRO A 151 -14.02 16.60 7.32
C PRO A 151 -15.31 15.82 7.55
N SER A 152 -15.71 14.97 6.61
CA SER A 152 -17.03 14.35 6.63
C SER A 152 -16.97 12.85 6.43
N VAL A 153 -17.82 12.11 7.16
CA VAL A 153 -17.95 10.65 7.09
C VAL A 153 -19.32 10.31 6.53
N LEU A 154 -19.36 9.48 5.48
CA LEU A 154 -20.61 8.93 4.95
C LEU A 154 -21.04 7.73 5.77
N ALA A 155 -22.32 7.68 6.08
CA ALA A 155 -22.94 6.49 6.65
C ALA A 155 -23.02 5.39 5.57
N VAL A 156 -22.52 4.19 5.91
CA VAL A 156 -22.75 2.97 5.13
C VAL A 156 -23.92 2.24 5.79
N ALA A 157 -24.79 1.64 4.99
CA ALA A 157 -25.92 0.88 5.55
C ALA A 157 -25.42 -0.23 6.47
N ASP A 158 -26.07 -0.39 7.65
CA ASP A 158 -25.63 -1.30 8.72
C ASP A 158 -25.65 -2.77 8.31
N LYS A 159 -26.57 -3.15 7.40
CA LYS A 159 -26.75 -4.52 6.97
C LYS A 159 -25.94 -4.80 5.71
N TRP A 160 -25.19 -5.89 5.78
CA TRP A 160 -24.37 -6.42 4.68
C TRP A 160 -24.88 -7.77 4.24
N LYS A 161 -25.19 -7.91 2.95
CA LYS A 161 -25.42 -9.22 2.32
C LYS A 161 -24.06 -9.86 2.12
N VAL A 162 -23.92 -11.13 2.54
CA VAL A 162 -22.65 -11.85 2.49
C VAL A 162 -22.84 -13.14 1.72
N HIS A 163 -22.01 -13.36 0.71
CA HIS A 163 -21.96 -14.55 -0.11
C HIS A 163 -20.61 -15.26 0.04
N PHE A 164 -20.66 -16.55 0.35
CA PHE A 164 -19.51 -17.44 0.42
C PHE A 164 -19.43 -18.27 -0.86
N ASP A 165 -18.45 -17.99 -1.72
CA ASP A 165 -18.41 -18.51 -3.10
C ASP A 165 -18.44 -20.05 -3.17
N ASP A 166 -17.47 -20.73 -2.54
CA ASP A 166 -17.28 -22.19 -2.72
C ASP A 166 -18.34 -23.04 -1.99
N ILE A 167 -18.93 -22.54 -0.90
CA ILE A 167 -19.99 -23.21 -0.17
C ILE A 167 -21.38 -22.74 -0.58
N ARG A 168 -21.47 -21.76 -1.50
CA ARG A 168 -22.71 -21.18 -2.05
C ARG A 168 -23.71 -20.81 -0.95
N LYS A 169 -23.21 -20.09 0.05
CA LYS A 169 -24.01 -19.73 1.21
C LYS A 169 -24.19 -18.24 1.29
N ASP A 170 -25.46 -17.82 1.45
CA ASP A 170 -25.85 -16.44 1.66
C ASP A 170 -26.25 -16.20 3.10
N THR A 171 -25.91 -15.03 3.62
CA THR A 171 -26.36 -14.56 4.93
C THR A 171 -26.42 -13.03 4.95
N THR A 172 -27.00 -12.47 6.01
CA THR A 172 -26.99 -11.03 6.25
C THR A 172 -26.40 -10.78 7.62
N VAL A 173 -25.46 -9.84 7.69
CA VAL A 173 -24.72 -9.55 8.91
C VAL A 173 -24.65 -8.03 9.17
N THR A 174 -24.30 -7.67 10.39
CA THR A 174 -23.80 -6.34 10.76
C THR A 174 -22.29 -6.42 10.99
N LEU A 175 -21.57 -5.33 10.74
CA LEU A 175 -20.13 -5.26 11.01
C LEU A 175 -19.85 -4.78 12.45
N PRO A 176 -18.75 -5.24 13.07
CA PRO A 176 -17.75 -6.17 12.54
C PRO A 176 -18.26 -7.62 12.45
N PHE A 177 -17.81 -8.36 11.43
CA PHE A 177 -18.19 -9.76 11.25
C PHE A 177 -16.94 -10.63 11.02
N ASP A 178 -16.70 -11.55 11.95
CA ASP A 178 -15.62 -12.55 11.93
C ASP A 178 -16.23 -13.93 11.76
N TRP A 179 -16.20 -14.49 10.54
CA TRP A 179 -16.82 -15.80 10.28
C TRP A 179 -16.09 -16.97 10.93
N SER A 180 -14.82 -16.78 11.38
CA SER A 180 -14.11 -17.81 12.15
C SER A 180 -14.76 -18.11 13.50
N LYS A 181 -15.63 -17.20 13.98
CA LYS A 181 -16.43 -17.33 15.21
C LYS A 181 -17.86 -17.84 14.97
N SER A 182 -18.20 -18.18 13.71
CA SER A 182 -19.53 -18.66 13.38
C SER A 182 -19.87 -19.96 14.10
N ALA A 183 -21.14 -20.12 14.48
CA ALA A 183 -21.68 -21.40 14.96
C ALA A 183 -21.80 -22.45 13.82
N ASP A 184 -21.93 -22.00 12.59
CA ASP A 184 -21.92 -22.87 11.41
C ASP A 184 -20.49 -23.29 11.06
N GLU A 185 -20.18 -24.58 11.19
CA GLU A 185 -18.85 -25.12 10.96
C GLU A 185 -18.33 -24.88 9.53
N LYS A 186 -19.23 -24.88 8.52
CA LYS A 186 -18.83 -24.59 7.14
C LYS A 186 -18.34 -23.15 6.96
N MET A 187 -18.98 -22.21 7.64
CA MET A 187 -18.50 -20.82 7.65
C MET A 187 -17.26 -20.67 8.53
N LYS A 188 -17.28 -21.29 9.73
CA LYS A 188 -16.20 -21.18 10.72
C LYS A 188 -14.83 -21.56 10.15
N TYR A 189 -14.77 -22.64 9.41
CA TYR A 189 -13.54 -23.16 8.81
C TYR A 189 -13.34 -22.72 7.36
N TYR A 190 -14.16 -21.79 6.84
CA TYR A 190 -14.08 -21.37 5.46
C TYR A 190 -12.78 -20.61 5.17
N SER A 191 -12.15 -20.95 4.05
CA SER A 191 -11.07 -20.21 3.42
C SER A 191 -11.37 -20.08 1.94
N GLY A 192 -11.32 -18.86 1.43
CA GLY A 192 -11.70 -18.54 0.05
C GLY A 192 -12.19 -17.10 -0.07
N HIS A 193 -12.98 -16.84 -1.10
CA HIS A 193 -13.54 -15.51 -1.35
C HIS A 193 -14.93 -15.37 -0.72
N VAL A 194 -15.13 -14.27 -0.02
CA VAL A 194 -16.43 -13.91 0.58
C VAL A 194 -16.78 -12.49 0.14
N THR A 195 -17.91 -12.35 -0.53
CA THR A 195 -18.40 -11.06 -1.05
C THR A 195 -19.35 -10.43 -0.05
N PHE A 196 -19.04 -9.24 0.41
CA PHE A 196 -19.88 -8.39 1.24
C PHE A 196 -20.47 -7.29 0.37
N THR A 197 -21.78 -7.13 0.38
CA THR A 197 -22.49 -6.11 -0.40
C THR A 197 -23.36 -5.25 0.50
N SER A 198 -23.23 -3.92 0.37
CA SER A 198 -24.05 -2.92 1.05
C SER A 198 -24.20 -1.68 0.16
N SER A 199 -24.69 -0.57 0.70
CA SER A 199 -24.86 0.69 -0.02
C SER A 199 -24.54 1.89 0.86
N PHE A 200 -24.26 3.02 0.20
CA PHE A 200 -24.12 4.33 0.82
C PHE A 200 -24.73 5.40 -0.08
N GLU A 201 -25.16 6.51 0.54
CA GLU A 201 -25.72 7.64 -0.19
C GLU A 201 -24.63 8.65 -0.56
N TRP A 202 -24.77 9.29 -1.75
CA TRP A 202 -23.89 10.36 -2.23
C TRP A 202 -24.71 11.48 -2.86
N GLY A 203 -24.25 12.74 -2.74
CA GLY A 203 -24.90 13.92 -3.32
C GLY A 203 -25.76 14.68 -2.32
N ASP A 204 -26.81 15.35 -2.80
CA ASP A 204 -27.66 16.26 -2.00
C ASP A 204 -28.45 15.55 -0.88
N SER A 205 -28.48 14.24 -0.88
CA SER A 205 -29.17 13.38 0.10
C SER A 205 -28.29 12.92 1.26
N ILE A 206 -27.07 13.44 1.40
CA ILE A 206 -26.17 13.02 2.49
C ILE A 206 -26.75 13.43 3.85
N PRO A 207 -27.12 12.49 4.73
CA PRO A 207 -27.55 12.84 6.07
C PRO A 207 -26.34 13.39 6.84
N VAL A 208 -26.44 14.62 7.32
CA VAL A 208 -25.47 15.17 8.28
C VAL A 208 -25.59 14.33 9.54
N SER A 209 -24.56 13.58 9.91
CA SER A 209 -24.56 12.76 11.12
C SER A 209 -24.72 13.65 12.35
N ALA A 210 -25.52 13.19 13.33
CA ALA A 210 -25.87 13.94 14.53
C ALA A 210 -24.67 14.25 15.46
N GLU A 211 -23.48 13.73 15.20
CA GLU A 211 -22.27 13.94 16.00
C GLU A 211 -21.46 15.17 15.59
N GLU A 212 -21.75 15.82 14.44
CA GLU A 212 -21.07 17.03 13.96
C GLU A 212 -21.84 18.34 14.27
N LYS A 213 -22.59 18.42 15.37
CA LYS A 213 -23.09 19.70 15.89
C LYS A 213 -22.03 20.45 16.69
N MET A 214 -20.82 20.55 16.17
CA MET A 214 -19.91 21.64 16.57
C MET A 214 -19.97 22.72 15.50
N GLU A 215 -20.40 23.90 15.92
CA GLU A 215 -20.67 25.13 15.19
C GLU A 215 -19.77 25.36 13.94
N VAL A 216 -20.27 24.97 12.78
CA VAL A 216 -19.76 25.44 11.48
C VAL A 216 -20.68 26.59 11.07
N PRO A 217 -20.16 27.79 10.70
CA PRO A 217 -21.00 28.92 10.27
C PRO A 217 -21.90 28.50 9.10
N ALA A 218 -23.17 28.87 9.19
CA ALA A 218 -24.25 28.43 8.29
C ALA A 218 -24.09 28.77 6.80
N GLU A 219 -23.07 29.53 6.41
CA GLU A 219 -22.79 29.90 5.02
C GLU A 219 -22.05 28.81 4.21
N LYS A 220 -21.41 27.81 4.84
CA LYS A 220 -20.71 26.71 4.14
C LYS A 220 -21.54 25.45 3.91
N ALA A 221 -22.77 25.39 4.41
CA ALA A 221 -23.61 24.20 4.40
C ALA A 221 -24.38 23.94 3.08
N LYS A 222 -24.16 24.71 2.00
CA LYS A 222 -24.96 24.63 0.76
C LYS A 222 -24.18 24.46 -0.54
N ALA A 223 -22.90 24.10 -0.48
CA ALA A 223 -22.19 23.73 -1.70
C ALA A 223 -22.46 22.26 -2.02
N ALA A 224 -23.02 21.98 -3.20
CA ALA A 224 -23.09 20.62 -3.74
C ALA A 224 -21.70 19.97 -3.65
N PRO A 225 -21.61 18.66 -3.28
CA PRO A 225 -20.30 18.01 -3.15
C PRO A 225 -19.52 18.12 -4.45
N SER A 226 -18.28 18.61 -4.37
CA SER A 226 -17.40 18.72 -5.53
C SER A 226 -17.25 17.35 -6.18
N THR A 227 -17.38 17.28 -7.51
CA THR A 227 -17.08 16.06 -8.28
C THR A 227 -15.59 15.82 -8.44
N ASP A 228 -14.77 16.78 -8.06
CA ASP A 228 -13.32 16.67 -8.06
C ASP A 228 -12.81 15.97 -6.81
N GLY A 229 -11.72 15.21 -6.95
CA GLY A 229 -11.10 14.48 -5.87
C GLY A 229 -11.63 13.05 -5.69
N PHE A 230 -11.41 12.52 -4.50
CA PHE A 230 -11.69 11.13 -4.15
C PHE A 230 -12.48 11.04 -2.85
N ILE A 231 -13.25 9.96 -2.71
CA ILE A 231 -13.64 9.45 -1.40
C ILE A 231 -12.62 8.40 -0.97
N LYS A 232 -12.38 8.27 0.31
CA LYS A 232 -11.52 7.25 0.90
C LYS A 232 -12.38 6.23 1.64
N ILE A 233 -12.32 4.97 1.22
CA ILE A 233 -13.00 3.85 1.87
C ILE A 233 -12.01 3.19 2.81
N GLN A 234 -12.24 3.32 4.11
CA GLN A 234 -11.42 2.76 5.18
C GLN A 234 -12.05 1.46 5.66
N LEU A 235 -11.37 0.33 5.42
CA LEU A 235 -11.85 -1.00 5.79
C LEU A 235 -11.53 -1.35 7.26
N GLY A 236 -10.66 -0.55 7.89
CA GLY A 236 -10.17 -0.85 9.23
C GLY A 236 -9.39 -2.17 9.25
N LYS A 237 -9.78 -3.12 10.07
CA LYS A 237 -9.15 -4.43 10.16
C LYS A 237 -9.91 -5.46 9.32
N ILE A 238 -9.19 -6.20 8.50
CA ILE A 238 -9.74 -7.26 7.63
C ILE A 238 -9.00 -8.58 7.83
N GLY A 239 -9.62 -9.68 7.40
CA GLY A 239 -9.01 -11.01 7.38
C GLY A 239 -8.33 -11.25 6.04
N ASP A 240 -7.12 -10.81 5.92
CA ASP A 240 -6.01 -10.87 4.98
C ASP A 240 -6.09 -9.87 3.82
N VAL A 241 -6.85 -10.08 2.77
CA VAL A 241 -6.87 -9.22 1.57
C VAL A 241 -8.29 -8.87 1.19
N ALA A 242 -8.53 -7.64 0.76
CA ALA A 242 -9.83 -7.23 0.23
C ALA A 242 -9.70 -6.56 -1.14
N ARG A 243 -10.68 -6.81 -2.01
CA ARG A 243 -10.92 -6.10 -3.26
C ARG A 243 -12.19 -5.26 -3.11
N VAL A 244 -12.12 -3.99 -3.50
CA VAL A 244 -13.24 -3.06 -3.36
C VAL A 244 -13.80 -2.68 -4.72
N LEU A 245 -15.13 -2.81 -4.84
CA LEU A 245 -15.88 -2.37 -6.00
C LEU A 245 -16.94 -1.36 -5.55
N VAL A 246 -17.21 -0.37 -6.42
CA VAL A 246 -18.32 0.57 -6.28
C VAL A 246 -19.10 0.58 -7.58
N ASN A 247 -20.43 0.42 -7.48
CA ASN A 247 -21.32 0.31 -8.64
C ASN A 247 -20.85 -0.76 -9.65
N GLY A 248 -20.39 -1.91 -9.17
CA GLY A 248 -19.90 -3.04 -9.98
C GLY A 248 -18.51 -2.86 -10.59
N LYS A 249 -17.86 -1.69 -10.45
CA LYS A 249 -16.52 -1.43 -10.96
C LYS A 249 -15.48 -1.50 -9.86
N GLN A 250 -14.37 -2.23 -10.10
CA GLN A 250 -13.25 -2.35 -9.19
C GLN A 250 -12.42 -1.07 -9.14
N TYR A 251 -12.02 -0.65 -7.93
CA TYR A 251 -11.19 0.53 -7.68
C TYR A 251 -9.86 0.23 -6.98
N GLY A 252 -9.75 -0.88 -6.27
CA GLY A 252 -8.47 -1.22 -5.66
C GLY A 252 -8.48 -2.51 -4.84
N TYR A 253 -7.31 -2.83 -4.33
CA TYR A 253 -7.06 -3.89 -3.37
C TYR A 253 -6.50 -3.29 -2.09
N ALA A 254 -6.98 -3.77 -0.94
CA ALA A 254 -6.41 -3.50 0.37
C ALA A 254 -5.77 -4.80 0.88
N TRP A 255 -4.44 -4.87 0.91
CA TRP A 255 -3.66 -6.08 1.24
C TRP A 255 -2.65 -5.85 2.37
N THR A 256 -2.48 -4.60 2.79
CA THR A 256 -1.65 -4.19 3.93
C THR A 256 -2.26 -2.96 4.59
N ALA A 257 -1.96 -2.75 5.86
CA ALA A 257 -2.40 -1.55 6.58
C ALA A 257 -1.72 -0.26 6.03
N PRO A 258 -2.45 0.87 6.02
CA PRO A 258 -3.86 0.99 6.32
C PRO A 258 -4.69 0.37 5.19
N TYR A 259 -5.73 -0.39 5.57
CA TYR A 259 -6.61 -1.03 4.59
C TYR A 259 -7.58 0.00 4.03
N GLU A 260 -7.16 0.73 3.01
CA GLU A 260 -7.88 1.84 2.40
C GLU A 260 -7.93 1.73 0.88
N VAL A 261 -9.01 2.21 0.27
CA VAL A 261 -9.16 2.30 -1.19
C VAL A 261 -9.77 3.65 -1.54
N TYR A 262 -9.24 4.29 -2.58
CA TYR A 262 -9.71 5.59 -3.06
C TYR A 262 -10.58 5.42 -4.30
N VAL A 263 -11.72 6.10 -4.30
CA VAL A 263 -12.69 6.08 -5.40
C VAL A 263 -12.93 7.50 -5.89
N PRO A 264 -12.74 7.80 -7.18
CA PRO A 264 -12.97 9.15 -7.71
C PRO A 264 -14.43 9.58 -7.49
N LYS A 265 -14.66 10.79 -6.97
CA LYS A 265 -16.02 11.32 -6.74
C LYS A 265 -16.86 11.36 -8.01
N ARG A 266 -16.25 11.63 -9.17
CA ARG A 266 -16.93 11.70 -10.48
C ARG A 266 -17.62 10.40 -10.93
N VAL A 267 -17.34 9.26 -10.31
CA VAL A 267 -17.96 7.97 -10.67
C VAL A 267 -19.12 7.61 -9.76
N LEU A 268 -19.35 8.39 -8.72
CA LEU A 268 -20.46 8.22 -7.79
C LEU A 268 -21.74 8.75 -8.42
N LYS A 269 -22.83 8.03 -8.17
CA LYS A 269 -24.17 8.45 -8.58
C LYS A 269 -24.76 9.34 -7.51
N ASN A 270 -25.54 10.34 -7.89
CA ASN A 270 -26.38 11.05 -6.92
C ASN A 270 -27.43 10.07 -6.37
N GLY A 271 -27.54 9.97 -5.04
CA GLY A 271 -28.34 8.98 -4.34
C GLY A 271 -27.53 7.71 -4.00
N SER A 272 -28.16 6.55 -4.12
CA SER A 272 -27.61 5.29 -3.63
C SER A 272 -26.50 4.72 -4.53
N ASN A 273 -25.39 4.36 -3.91
CA ASN A 273 -24.25 3.70 -4.52
C ASN A 273 -24.01 2.34 -3.85
N GLU A 274 -23.87 1.30 -4.66
CA GLU A 274 -23.52 -0.03 -4.17
C GLU A 274 -22.03 -0.11 -3.86
N ILE A 275 -21.70 -0.70 -2.72
CA ILE A 275 -20.34 -1.07 -2.35
C ILE A 275 -20.24 -2.57 -2.21
N GLN A 276 -19.24 -3.18 -2.86
CA GLN A 276 -18.90 -4.59 -2.70
C GLN A 276 -17.46 -4.70 -2.23
N ILE A 277 -17.25 -5.51 -1.19
CA ILE A 277 -15.94 -5.82 -0.63
C ILE A 277 -15.77 -7.34 -0.68
N VAL A 278 -14.86 -7.80 -1.53
CA VAL A 278 -14.53 -9.22 -1.64
C VAL A 278 -13.31 -9.50 -0.79
N VAL A 279 -13.52 -10.16 0.33
CA VAL A 279 -12.45 -10.55 1.27
C VAL A 279 -11.96 -11.95 0.92
N ALA A 280 -10.64 -12.11 0.85
CA ALA A 280 -10.00 -13.42 0.75
C ALA A 280 -9.11 -13.65 1.99
N ASN A 281 -9.26 -14.80 2.63
CA ASN A 281 -8.39 -15.19 3.74
C ASN A 281 -7.44 -16.32 3.33
N THR A 282 -6.42 -16.57 4.17
CA THR A 282 -5.48 -17.68 3.95
C THR A 282 -6.13 -19.04 4.15
N TRP A 283 -5.50 -20.10 3.63
CA TRP A 283 -5.95 -21.49 3.77
C TRP A 283 -5.90 -22.05 5.19
N HIS A 284 -5.41 -21.29 6.17
CA HIS A 284 -5.21 -21.74 7.54
C HIS A 284 -6.47 -22.37 8.15
N ASN A 285 -7.59 -21.66 8.11
CA ASN A 285 -8.84 -22.13 8.76
C ASN A 285 -9.39 -23.40 8.11
N ALA A 286 -9.34 -23.47 6.77
CA ALA A 286 -9.80 -24.64 6.03
C ALA A 286 -8.91 -25.88 6.26
N LEU A 287 -7.60 -25.70 6.34
CA LEU A 287 -6.65 -26.78 6.65
C LEU A 287 -6.80 -27.29 8.08
N GLN A 288 -7.07 -26.39 9.02
CA GLN A 288 -7.41 -26.78 10.40
C GLN A 288 -8.72 -27.60 10.44
N GLY A 289 -9.77 -27.13 9.78
CA GLY A 289 -11.03 -27.84 9.67
C GLY A 289 -10.87 -29.21 9.00
N ALA A 290 -10.06 -29.32 7.96
CA ALA A 290 -9.76 -30.60 7.30
C ALA A 290 -9.06 -31.57 8.26
N GLY A 291 -8.11 -31.11 9.06
CA GLY A 291 -7.41 -31.91 10.07
C GLY A 291 -8.33 -32.40 11.21
N GLU A 292 -9.45 -31.70 11.46
CA GLU A 292 -10.43 -32.03 12.47
C GLU A 292 -11.64 -32.82 11.89
N GLY A 293 -11.65 -33.15 10.61
CA GLY A 293 -12.80 -33.75 9.92
C GLY A 293 -13.97 -32.80 9.68
N LYS A 294 -13.74 -31.48 9.78
CA LYS A 294 -14.70 -30.38 9.66
C LYS A 294 -14.47 -29.50 8.44
N ALA A 295 -13.91 -30.07 7.38
CA ALA A 295 -13.63 -29.34 6.16
C ALA A 295 -14.89 -28.61 5.62
N PRO A 296 -14.81 -27.32 5.26
CA PRO A 296 -15.98 -26.57 4.77
C PRO A 296 -16.47 -27.07 3.41
N PHE A 297 -15.58 -27.65 2.59
CA PHE A 297 -15.85 -28.26 1.29
C PHE A 297 -14.85 -29.39 0.98
N LYS A 298 -15.12 -30.18 -0.07
CA LYS A 298 -14.28 -31.30 -0.48
C LYS A 298 -12.98 -30.80 -1.17
N GLY A 299 -11.94 -31.63 -1.11
CA GLY A 299 -10.69 -31.38 -1.85
C GLY A 299 -9.70 -30.47 -1.14
N ILE A 300 -9.91 -30.12 0.13
CA ILE A 300 -8.92 -29.37 0.91
C ILE A 300 -7.79 -30.31 1.28
N TRP A 301 -6.62 -30.09 0.66
CA TRP A 301 -5.46 -30.91 0.83
C TRP A 301 -4.16 -30.15 0.59
N THR A 302 -3.08 -30.55 1.23
CA THR A 302 -1.74 -30.04 0.99
C THR A 302 -0.70 -31.12 1.19
N ASN A 303 0.33 -31.15 0.35
CA ASN A 303 1.51 -31.99 0.52
C ASN A 303 2.59 -31.32 1.39
N ALA A 304 2.41 -30.05 1.73
CA ALA A 304 3.30 -29.36 2.64
C ALA A 304 3.09 -29.87 4.07
N LYS A 305 4.19 -29.95 4.84
CA LYS A 305 4.09 -30.18 6.29
C LYS A 305 3.51 -28.93 6.94
N TYR A 306 2.19 -28.89 7.02
CA TYR A 306 1.47 -27.80 7.65
C TYR A 306 1.59 -27.94 9.18
N ARG A 307 2.42 -27.14 9.77
CA ARG A 307 2.64 -27.11 11.22
C ARG A 307 2.15 -25.78 11.76
N THR A 308 1.01 -25.78 12.40
CA THR A 308 0.60 -24.66 13.23
C THR A 308 1.16 -24.87 14.63
N LYS A 309 1.78 -23.84 15.21
CA LYS A 309 2.12 -23.83 16.65
C LYS A 309 0.86 -23.72 17.51
N SER A 310 -0.24 -23.26 16.94
CA SER A 310 -1.53 -23.10 17.58
C SER A 310 -2.63 -23.68 16.68
N LYS A 311 -3.60 -24.37 17.28
CA LYS A 311 -4.85 -24.81 16.62
C LYS A 311 -5.89 -23.70 16.56
N ALA A 312 -5.58 -22.49 17.01
CA ALA A 312 -6.49 -21.35 16.95
C ALA A 312 -6.76 -20.97 15.50
N LEU A 313 -8.02 -20.73 15.17
CA LEU A 313 -8.40 -20.17 13.89
C LEU A 313 -7.94 -18.72 13.78
N LEU A 314 -7.57 -18.32 12.59
CA LEU A 314 -7.27 -16.92 12.31
C LEU A 314 -8.58 -16.15 12.13
N PRO A 315 -8.68 -14.91 12.67
CA PRO A 315 -9.83 -14.05 12.41
C PRO A 315 -10.02 -13.84 10.90
N ALA A 316 -11.26 -13.90 10.41
CA ALA A 316 -11.54 -13.82 8.99
C ALA A 316 -12.83 -13.04 8.72
N GLY A 317 -12.77 -12.04 7.86
CA GLY A 317 -13.92 -11.19 7.53
C GLY A 317 -13.62 -9.70 7.50
N LEU A 318 -14.69 -8.90 7.59
CA LEU A 318 -14.60 -7.48 7.88
C LEU A 318 -14.66 -7.30 9.40
N LEU A 319 -13.49 -7.06 9.99
CA LEU A 319 -13.27 -7.09 11.44
C LEU A 319 -13.42 -5.71 12.10
N SER A 320 -13.81 -4.71 11.31
CA SER A 320 -14.13 -3.34 11.72
C SER A 320 -15.34 -2.83 10.96
N THR A 321 -15.95 -1.75 11.44
CA THR A 321 -16.93 -0.99 10.67
C THR A 321 -16.25 -0.27 9.51
N ILE A 322 -16.91 -0.20 8.37
CA ILE A 322 -16.42 0.52 7.19
C ILE A 322 -16.72 2.00 7.36
N LYS A 323 -15.71 2.84 7.09
CA LYS A 323 -15.87 4.29 7.05
C LYS A 323 -15.59 4.79 5.64
N ILE A 324 -16.42 5.67 5.13
CA ILE A 324 -16.22 6.38 3.88
C ILE A 324 -16.05 7.85 4.23
N VAL A 325 -14.86 8.40 3.93
CA VAL A 325 -14.54 9.79 4.23
C VAL A 325 -14.30 10.56 2.94
N TYR A 326 -14.66 11.89 2.91
CA TYR A 326 -14.65 12.70 1.68
C TYR A 326 -14.38 14.17 1.94
#